data_979b665605cfbb84227debad9df74a5b
#
_entry.id   979b665605cfbb84227debad9df74a5b
#
_cell.length_a   1.000
_cell.length_b   1.000
_cell.length_c   1.000
_cell.angle_alpha   90.00
_cell.angle_beta   90.00
_cell.angle_gamma   90.00
#
_symmetry.space_group_name_H-M   'P 1'
#
loop_
_entity.id
_entity.type
_entity.pdbx_description
1 polymer ?
#
loop_
_entity_poly.entity_id
_entity_poly.type
_entity_poly.pdbx_seq_one_letter_code
_entity_poly.pdbx_strand_id
1 'polypeptide(L)'
;KGSEPGKSPSFAESTQTLYSISYTLKFMLKKRKTDAVDYPVMALEGLWWVEDGNFDIRVKDNWFYTLMIMQPDVITQEIFEQAREEVRKKKGGSDMLAKVWLAHFEEGLCVQTMHIGPYDTEPATIDRMKEFMEENGLKDSVGPIGGKHHEIYMSDPRKAAPEKMKTVLRH
;
A
#
# COMPACT_ATOMS: atom_id res chain seq x y z
N LYS A 1 -0.31 1.62 22.89
CA LYS A 1 0.53 2.81 22.59
C LYS A 1 1.75 2.36 21.83
N GLY A 2 1.90 2.75 20.72
CA GLY A 2 2.27 2.43 19.46
C GLY A 2 3.77 2.41 19.28
N SER A 3 4.25 1.22 18.99
CA SER A 3 5.39 1.08 18.09
C SER A 3 4.96 1.60 16.73
N GLU A 4 5.86 2.27 16.02
CA GLU A 4 5.74 2.67 14.62
C GLU A 4 4.99 1.59 13.82
N PRO A 5 3.81 1.87 13.22
CA PRO A 5 2.94 0.81 12.65
C PRO A 5 3.67 -0.08 11.65
N GLY A 6 4.55 0.50 10.82
CA GLY A 6 5.34 -0.24 9.85
C GLY A 6 6.33 -1.25 10.44
N LYS A 7 6.62 -1.17 11.75
CA LYS A 7 7.46 -2.13 12.49
C LYS A 7 6.64 -3.10 13.34
N SER A 8 5.32 -3.01 13.30
CA SER A 8 4.43 -3.85 14.11
C SER A 8 4.32 -5.27 13.54
N PRO A 9 4.11 -6.30 14.39
CA PRO A 9 3.82 -7.66 13.92
C PRO A 9 2.59 -7.72 13.02
N SER A 10 1.56 -6.91 13.28
CA SER A 10 0.35 -6.84 12.47
C SER A 10 0.61 -6.31 11.06
N PHE A 11 1.54 -5.37 10.89
CA PHE A 11 1.95 -4.89 9.58
C PHE A 11 2.62 -6.00 8.76
N ALA A 12 3.53 -6.74 9.38
CA ALA A 12 4.19 -7.87 8.73
C ALA A 12 3.20 -8.98 8.33
N GLU A 13 2.24 -9.31 9.20
CA GLU A 13 1.19 -10.29 8.92
C GLU A 13 0.26 -9.82 7.80
N SER A 14 -0.17 -8.55 7.80
CA SER A 14 -0.97 -7.94 6.74
C SER A 14 -0.26 -8.02 5.39
N THR A 15 1.02 -7.63 5.35
CA THR A 15 1.86 -7.69 4.14
C THR A 15 1.95 -9.13 3.61
N GLN A 16 2.24 -10.09 4.47
CA GLN A 16 2.34 -11.51 4.09
C GLN A 16 1.00 -12.05 3.56
N THR A 17 -0.10 -11.65 4.18
CA THR A 17 -1.45 -12.07 3.77
C THR A 17 -1.81 -11.52 2.40
N LEU A 18 -1.57 -10.23 2.15
CA LEU A 18 -1.81 -9.59 0.85
C LEU A 18 -0.99 -10.25 -0.26
N TYR A 19 0.30 -10.47 -0.05
CA TYR A 19 1.13 -11.18 -1.03
C TYR A 19 0.67 -12.61 -1.26
N SER A 20 0.20 -13.31 -0.22
CA SER A 20 -0.32 -14.68 -0.37
C SER A 20 -1.54 -14.73 -1.29
N ILE A 21 -2.46 -13.80 -1.15
CA ILE A 21 -3.64 -13.69 -2.04
C ILE A 21 -3.20 -13.26 -3.45
N SER A 22 -2.37 -12.23 -3.57
CA SER A 22 -1.93 -11.71 -4.88
C SER A 22 -1.19 -12.76 -5.72
N TYR A 23 -0.30 -13.53 -5.10
CA TYR A 23 0.35 -14.64 -5.79
C TYR A 23 -0.61 -15.79 -6.12
N THR A 24 -1.58 -16.08 -5.26
CA THR A 24 -2.61 -17.09 -5.56
C THR A 24 -3.43 -16.66 -6.77
N LEU A 25 -3.91 -15.42 -6.81
CA LEU A 25 -4.62 -14.83 -7.95
C LEU A 25 -3.81 -14.94 -9.25
N LYS A 26 -2.54 -14.46 -9.20
CA LYS A 26 -1.64 -14.55 -10.34
C LYS A 26 -1.54 -15.98 -10.88
N PHE A 27 -1.27 -16.97 -10.01
CA PHE A 27 -1.09 -18.33 -10.47
C PHE A 27 -2.39 -19.03 -10.87
N MET A 28 -3.52 -18.65 -10.30
CA MET A 28 -4.83 -19.12 -10.77
C MET A 28 -5.10 -18.70 -12.21
N LEU A 29 -4.84 -17.41 -12.55
CA LEU A 29 -5.03 -16.91 -13.91
C LEU A 29 -3.99 -17.47 -14.88
N LYS A 30 -2.72 -17.51 -14.47
CA LYS A 30 -1.63 -18.01 -15.32
C LYS A 30 -1.83 -19.48 -15.73
N LYS A 31 -2.42 -20.31 -14.85
CA LYS A 31 -2.60 -21.76 -15.08
C LYS A 31 -3.91 -22.11 -15.77
N ARG A 32 -4.73 -21.16 -16.17
CA ARG A 32 -5.96 -21.42 -16.92
C ARG A 32 -5.64 -22.12 -18.24
N LYS A 33 -6.45 -23.06 -18.64
CA LYS A 33 -6.31 -23.77 -19.94
C LYS A 33 -6.68 -22.87 -21.11
N THR A 34 -7.64 -21.97 -20.89
CA THR A 34 -8.13 -20.97 -21.83
C THR A 34 -8.04 -19.60 -21.16
N ASP A 35 -7.77 -18.57 -21.91
CA ASP A 35 -7.70 -17.17 -21.46
C ASP A 35 -6.73 -16.98 -20.27
N ALA A 36 -5.56 -17.65 -20.36
CA ALA A 36 -4.51 -17.50 -19.36
C ALA A 36 -3.93 -16.09 -19.38
N VAL A 37 -3.83 -15.49 -18.20
CA VAL A 37 -3.23 -14.15 -18.02
C VAL A 37 -2.04 -14.27 -17.08
N ASP A 38 -0.87 -13.85 -17.55
CA ASP A 38 0.32 -13.69 -16.71
C ASP A 38 0.60 -12.20 -16.50
N TYR A 39 0.70 -11.76 -15.25
CA TYR A 39 0.98 -10.39 -14.87
C TYR A 39 1.94 -10.34 -13.68
N PRO A 40 2.75 -9.29 -13.51
CA PRO A 40 3.56 -9.13 -12.31
C PRO A 40 2.67 -8.86 -11.09
N VAL A 41 3.00 -9.43 -9.94
CA VAL A 41 2.42 -8.94 -8.67
C VAL A 41 2.95 -7.54 -8.44
N MET A 42 2.03 -6.59 -8.28
CA MET A 42 2.35 -5.18 -8.14
C MET A 42 3.02 -4.87 -6.80
N ALA A 43 3.56 -3.67 -6.68
CA ALA A 43 4.18 -3.20 -5.46
C ALA A 43 3.17 -3.19 -4.29
N LEU A 44 3.67 -3.32 -3.08
CA LEU A 44 2.89 -3.03 -1.88
C LEU A 44 2.68 -1.52 -1.81
N GLU A 45 1.49 -1.11 -1.43
CA GLU A 45 1.09 0.28 -1.24
C GLU A 45 0.51 0.46 0.15
N GLY A 46 0.70 1.63 0.73
CA GLY A 46 0.17 1.99 2.04
C GLY A 46 -0.53 3.34 2.02
N LEU A 47 -1.76 3.38 2.49
CA LEU A 47 -2.46 4.62 2.82
C LEU A 47 -2.31 4.85 4.32
N TRP A 48 -1.84 6.06 4.70
CA TRP A 48 -1.54 6.42 6.07
C TRP A 48 -2.34 7.65 6.50
N TRP A 49 -2.86 7.63 7.72
CA TRP A 49 -3.61 8.75 8.28
C TRP A 49 -3.60 8.74 9.81
N VAL A 50 -4.13 9.80 10.39
CA VAL A 50 -4.43 9.94 11.82
C VAL A 50 -5.90 10.29 12.01
N GLU A 51 -6.49 9.91 13.14
CA GLU A 51 -7.93 10.14 13.37
C GLU A 51 -8.30 11.61 13.56
N ASP A 52 -7.42 12.39 14.18
CA ASP A 52 -7.64 13.81 14.45
C ASP A 52 -7.34 14.74 13.26
N GLY A 53 -6.89 14.18 12.12
CA GLY A 53 -6.56 14.91 10.91
C GLY A 53 -5.25 15.71 10.97
N ASN A 54 -4.51 15.66 12.08
CA ASN A 54 -3.22 16.35 12.23
C ASN A 54 -2.06 15.44 11.79
N PHE A 55 -2.07 15.03 10.52
CA PHE A 55 -1.04 14.16 9.99
C PHE A 55 0.32 14.86 9.92
N ASP A 56 1.30 14.33 10.61
CA ASP A 56 2.70 14.71 10.52
C ASP A 56 3.56 13.48 10.21
N ILE A 57 4.27 13.53 9.08
CA ILE A 57 5.17 12.46 8.63
C ILE A 57 6.29 12.16 9.65
N ARG A 58 6.59 13.10 10.55
CA ARG A 58 7.62 12.97 11.58
C ARG A 58 7.14 12.28 12.85
N VAL A 59 5.80 12.15 13.03
CA VAL A 59 5.16 11.57 14.23
C VAL A 59 4.38 10.33 13.83
N LYS A 60 4.98 9.16 13.95
CA LYS A 60 4.45 7.90 13.40
C LYS A 60 3.73 7.00 14.42
N ASP A 61 3.68 7.33 15.67
CA ASP A 61 3.15 6.49 16.76
C ASP A 61 1.62 6.45 16.85
N ASN A 62 0.94 7.39 16.17
CA ASN A 62 -0.53 7.52 16.12
C ASN A 62 -1.11 7.21 14.73
N TRP A 63 -0.32 6.66 13.81
CA TRP A 63 -0.76 6.38 12.46
C TRP A 63 -1.65 5.15 12.36
N PHE A 64 -2.68 5.29 11.56
CA PHE A 64 -3.46 4.19 11.01
C PHE A 64 -3.01 3.90 9.59
N TYR A 65 -3.29 2.69 9.10
CA TYR A 65 -2.93 2.32 7.74
C TYR A 65 -3.95 1.38 7.08
N THR A 66 -4.00 1.44 5.77
CA THR A 66 -4.56 0.41 4.89
C THR A 66 -3.48 -0.01 3.91
N LEU A 67 -3.14 -1.30 3.87
CA LEU A 67 -2.21 -1.83 2.87
C LEU A 67 -2.96 -2.32 1.65
N MET A 68 -2.38 -2.14 0.48
CA MET A 68 -2.96 -2.52 -0.81
C MET A 68 -1.92 -3.17 -1.71
N ILE A 69 -2.38 -4.00 -2.62
CA ILE A 69 -1.62 -4.45 -3.81
C ILE A 69 -2.60 -4.37 -4.98
N MET A 70 -2.29 -3.52 -5.95
CA MET A 70 -3.12 -3.35 -7.14
C MET A 70 -3.28 -4.68 -7.88
N GLN A 71 -4.49 -4.95 -8.34
CA GLN A 71 -4.82 -6.12 -9.14
C GLN A 71 -5.30 -5.67 -10.54
N PRO A 72 -5.08 -6.47 -11.59
CA PRO A 72 -5.61 -6.16 -12.92
C PRO A 72 -7.14 -6.31 -12.96
N ASP A 73 -7.79 -5.59 -13.86
CA ASP A 73 -9.27 -5.55 -14.00
C ASP A 73 -9.93 -6.90 -14.24
N VAL A 74 -9.16 -7.88 -14.73
CA VAL A 74 -9.64 -9.26 -14.91
C VAL A 74 -9.94 -9.97 -13.58
N ILE A 75 -9.49 -9.45 -12.45
CA ILE A 75 -9.79 -9.98 -11.12
C ILE A 75 -11.17 -9.50 -10.69
N THR A 76 -12.15 -10.37 -10.84
CA THR A 76 -13.50 -10.16 -10.31
C THR A 76 -13.62 -10.55 -8.85
N GLN A 77 -14.70 -10.11 -8.19
CA GLN A 77 -14.99 -10.51 -6.81
C GLN A 77 -15.03 -12.04 -6.66
N GLU A 78 -15.60 -12.75 -7.64
CA GLU A 78 -15.67 -14.22 -7.61
C GLU A 78 -14.27 -14.86 -7.63
N ILE A 79 -13.37 -14.39 -8.50
CA ILE A 79 -11.99 -14.88 -8.59
C ILE A 79 -11.24 -14.57 -7.30
N PHE A 80 -11.46 -13.40 -6.73
CA PHE A 80 -10.88 -13.01 -5.44
C PHE A 80 -11.33 -13.95 -4.31
N GLU A 81 -12.62 -14.25 -4.20
CA GLU A 81 -13.15 -15.16 -3.17
C GLU A 81 -12.59 -16.59 -3.32
N GLN A 82 -12.47 -17.07 -4.56
CA GLN A 82 -11.82 -18.36 -4.82
C GLN A 82 -10.35 -18.37 -4.35
N ALA A 83 -9.60 -17.32 -4.62
CA ALA A 83 -8.21 -17.19 -4.17
C ALA A 83 -8.12 -17.13 -2.63
N ARG A 84 -9.00 -16.37 -1.99
CA ARG A 84 -9.08 -16.25 -0.53
C ARG A 84 -9.35 -17.61 0.13
N GLU A 85 -10.27 -18.39 -0.45
CA GLU A 85 -10.57 -19.74 0.02
C GLU A 85 -9.40 -20.71 -0.20
N GLU A 86 -8.68 -20.61 -1.32
CA GLU A 86 -7.46 -21.39 -1.53
C GLU A 86 -6.37 -21.09 -0.50
N VAL A 87 -6.16 -19.80 -0.19
CA VAL A 87 -5.21 -19.39 0.86
C VAL A 87 -5.64 -19.94 2.22
N ARG A 88 -6.94 -19.87 2.54
CA ARG A 88 -7.51 -20.41 3.77
C ARG A 88 -7.25 -21.91 3.91
N LYS A 89 -7.44 -22.68 2.86
CA LYS A 89 -7.19 -24.13 2.84
C LYS A 89 -5.71 -24.49 3.02
N LYS A 90 -4.81 -23.69 2.43
CA LYS A 90 -3.36 -23.99 2.45
C LYS A 90 -2.67 -23.56 3.74
N LYS A 91 -3.11 -22.44 4.33
CA LYS A 91 -2.43 -21.80 5.47
C LYS A 91 -3.25 -21.76 6.77
N GLY A 92 -4.47 -22.26 6.73
CA GLY A 92 -5.45 -22.03 7.80
C GLY A 92 -6.12 -20.67 7.68
N GLY A 93 -7.25 -20.51 8.38
CA GLY A 93 -7.92 -19.22 8.52
C GLY A 93 -7.17 -18.36 9.55
N SER A 94 -6.94 -17.09 9.23
CA SER A 94 -6.48 -16.10 10.20
C SER A 94 -7.43 -14.92 10.23
N ASP A 95 -7.46 -14.20 11.35
CA ASP A 95 -8.23 -12.97 11.47
C ASP A 95 -7.78 -11.92 10.44
N MET A 96 -6.50 -11.95 10.06
CA MET A 96 -5.97 -11.06 9.04
C MET A 96 -6.50 -11.39 7.65
N LEU A 97 -6.65 -12.67 7.31
CA LEU A 97 -7.24 -13.09 6.03
C LEU A 97 -8.71 -12.63 5.90
N ALA A 98 -9.45 -12.63 7.00
CA ALA A 98 -10.83 -12.16 7.03
C ALA A 98 -10.95 -10.63 6.78
N LYS A 99 -9.90 -9.88 7.04
CA LYS A 99 -9.82 -8.42 6.85
C LYS A 99 -9.41 -7.99 5.44
N VAL A 100 -9.09 -8.93 4.54
CA VAL A 100 -8.73 -8.60 3.16
C VAL A 100 -9.96 -8.58 2.28
N TRP A 101 -10.10 -7.55 1.47
CA TRP A 101 -11.20 -7.37 0.52
C TRP A 101 -10.69 -6.87 -0.83
N LEU A 102 -11.46 -7.08 -1.87
CA LEU A 102 -11.27 -6.46 -3.18
C LEU A 102 -12.13 -5.19 -3.22
N ALA A 103 -11.54 -4.09 -3.67
CA ALA A 103 -12.24 -2.81 -3.81
C ALA A 103 -11.77 -2.07 -5.05
N HIS A 104 -12.64 -1.23 -5.60
CA HIS A 104 -12.25 -0.17 -6.51
C HIS A 104 -11.72 1.01 -5.69
N PHE A 105 -10.60 1.59 -6.13
CA PHE A 105 -9.95 2.71 -5.46
C PHE A 105 -9.62 3.80 -6.48
N GLU A 106 -10.05 5.02 -6.19
CA GLU A 106 -9.81 6.20 -7.02
C GLU A 106 -9.38 7.36 -6.11
N GLU A 107 -8.21 7.93 -6.37
CA GLU A 107 -7.68 9.07 -5.60
C GLU A 107 -8.02 10.43 -6.24
N GLY A 108 -8.35 10.44 -7.52
CA GLY A 108 -8.56 11.67 -8.27
C GLY A 108 -7.24 12.37 -8.62
N LEU A 109 -7.25 13.71 -8.57
CA LEU A 109 -6.06 14.52 -8.86
C LEU A 109 -5.05 14.41 -7.71
N CYS A 110 -3.84 13.98 -8.04
CA CYS A 110 -2.76 13.78 -7.07
C CYS A 110 -1.48 14.50 -7.50
N VAL A 111 -0.70 14.92 -6.53
CA VAL A 111 0.72 15.26 -6.70
C VAL A 111 1.56 14.08 -6.22
N GLN A 112 2.51 13.63 -7.04
CA GLN A 112 3.38 12.52 -6.65
C GLN A 112 4.84 12.78 -7.04
N THR A 113 5.74 12.18 -6.26
CA THR A 113 7.17 12.20 -6.57
C THR A 113 7.85 10.93 -6.09
N MET A 114 9.04 10.64 -6.64
CA MET A 114 9.90 9.55 -6.18
C MET A 114 10.80 10.04 -5.05
N HIS A 115 10.67 9.44 -3.88
CA HIS A 115 11.67 9.52 -2.84
C HIS A 115 12.76 8.46 -3.06
N ILE A 116 14.02 8.86 -2.98
CA ILE A 116 15.17 7.95 -3.02
C ILE A 116 15.92 8.10 -1.71
N GLY A 117 15.95 7.07 -0.92
CA GLY A 117 16.56 7.06 0.41
C GLY A 117 15.72 6.29 1.44
N PRO A 118 16.17 6.26 2.69
CA PRO A 118 15.42 5.62 3.78
C PRO A 118 14.18 6.44 4.18
N TYR A 119 13.18 5.79 4.74
CA TYR A 119 11.88 6.39 5.11
C TYR A 119 11.99 7.57 6.09
N ASP A 120 13.05 7.64 6.90
CA ASP A 120 13.27 8.74 7.83
C ASP A 120 13.71 10.04 7.15
N THR A 121 14.10 9.99 5.87
CA THR A 121 14.44 11.16 5.05
C THR A 121 13.29 11.64 4.15
N GLU A 122 12.13 10.97 4.14
CA GLU A 122 10.93 11.37 3.38
C GLU A 122 10.40 12.77 3.70
N PRO A 123 10.49 13.27 4.96
CA PRO A 123 9.98 14.60 5.29
C PRO A 123 10.47 15.71 4.36
N ALA A 124 11.75 15.71 3.97
CA ALA A 124 12.30 16.70 3.05
C ALA A 124 11.71 16.58 1.62
N THR A 125 11.29 15.39 1.20
CA THR A 125 10.63 15.18 -0.09
C THR A 125 9.17 15.66 -0.04
N ILE A 126 8.49 15.43 1.07
CA ILE A 126 7.11 15.89 1.29
C ILE A 126 7.06 17.41 1.40
N ASP A 127 8.01 18.03 2.09
CA ASP A 127 8.11 19.49 2.17
C ASP A 127 8.18 20.09 0.75
N ARG A 128 9.01 19.55 -0.15
CA ARG A 128 9.05 19.98 -1.56
C ARG A 128 7.75 19.73 -2.33
N MET A 129 7.03 18.65 -2.04
CA MET A 129 5.71 18.42 -2.64
C MET A 129 4.71 19.49 -2.20
N LYS A 130 4.73 19.89 -0.92
CA LYS A 130 3.87 20.93 -0.37
C LYS A 130 4.19 22.30 -0.99
N GLU A 131 5.46 22.65 -1.11
CA GLU A 131 5.91 23.86 -1.82
C GLU A 131 5.38 23.87 -3.26
N PHE A 132 5.53 22.77 -4.01
CA PHE A 132 5.00 22.66 -5.36
C PHE A 132 3.47 22.82 -5.41
N MET A 133 2.74 22.22 -4.48
CA MET A 133 1.28 22.37 -4.41
C MET A 133 0.89 23.83 -4.15
N GLU A 134 1.54 24.50 -3.22
CA GLU A 134 1.30 25.92 -2.90
C GLU A 134 1.56 26.82 -4.11
N GLU A 135 2.70 26.68 -4.78
CA GLU A 135 3.08 27.43 -5.98
C GLU A 135 2.07 27.26 -7.14
N ASN A 136 1.38 26.11 -7.20
CA ASN A 136 0.41 25.80 -8.26
C ASN A 136 -1.06 25.98 -7.80
N GLY A 137 -1.31 26.55 -6.63
CA GLY A 137 -2.66 26.80 -6.10
C GLY A 137 -3.43 25.51 -5.78
N LEU A 138 -2.72 24.37 -5.58
CA LEU A 138 -3.30 23.10 -5.18
C LEU A 138 -3.39 23.03 -3.66
N LYS A 139 -4.39 22.32 -3.16
CA LYS A 139 -4.56 22.09 -1.72
C LYS A 139 -4.12 20.69 -1.36
N ASP A 140 -3.22 20.58 -0.39
CA ASP A 140 -2.90 19.31 0.22
C ASP A 140 -4.15 18.77 0.96
N SER A 141 -4.65 17.61 0.52
CA SER A 141 -5.81 16.97 1.14
C SER A 141 -5.43 16.09 2.33
N VAL A 142 -4.15 15.77 2.50
CA VAL A 142 -3.67 14.90 3.58
C VAL A 142 -3.83 15.62 4.93
N GLY A 143 -4.51 14.96 5.85
CA GLY A 143 -4.79 15.49 7.18
C GLY A 143 -6.18 16.14 7.30
N PRO A 144 -6.31 17.49 7.44
CA PRO A 144 -7.56 18.12 7.86
C PRO A 144 -8.75 17.90 6.92
N ILE A 145 -8.51 17.65 5.63
CA ILE A 145 -9.57 17.41 4.62
C ILE A 145 -9.93 15.92 4.53
N GLY A 146 -9.21 15.05 5.27
CA GLY A 146 -9.48 13.61 5.31
C GLY A 146 -8.78 12.79 4.22
N GLY A 147 -7.92 13.41 3.41
CA GLY A 147 -7.03 12.71 2.50
C GLY A 147 -5.97 11.90 3.27
N LYS A 148 -5.42 10.91 2.60
CA LYS A 148 -4.42 10.01 3.19
C LYS A 148 -3.09 10.17 2.48
N HIS A 149 -2.01 10.11 3.24
CA HIS A 149 -0.67 9.99 2.69
C HIS A 149 -0.51 8.61 2.05
N HIS A 150 -0.13 8.57 0.78
CA HIS A 150 -0.02 7.34 0.01
C HIS A 150 1.44 7.06 -0.34
N GLU A 151 1.91 5.88 0.04
CA GLU A 151 3.25 5.38 -0.26
C GLU A 151 3.16 4.14 -1.15
N ILE A 152 3.95 4.09 -2.24
CA ILE A 152 4.09 2.92 -3.11
C ILE A 152 5.52 2.44 -3.00
N TYR A 153 5.73 1.24 -2.44
CA TYR A 153 7.04 0.71 -2.10
C TYR A 153 7.70 0.01 -3.29
N MET A 154 8.53 0.75 -4.03
CA MET A 154 9.22 0.23 -5.22
C MET A 154 10.44 -0.63 -4.89
N SER A 155 10.88 -0.64 -3.65
CA SER A 155 12.03 -1.42 -3.18
C SER A 155 11.65 -2.32 -2.00
N ASP A 156 12.21 -3.53 -1.96
CA ASP A 156 12.15 -4.39 -0.77
C ASP A 156 13.20 -3.91 0.26
N PRO A 157 12.81 -3.36 1.42
CA PRO A 157 13.75 -2.81 2.39
C PRO A 157 14.67 -3.86 3.02
N ARG A 158 14.36 -5.15 2.84
CA ARG A 158 15.22 -6.26 3.31
C ARG A 158 16.37 -6.56 2.35
N LYS A 159 16.31 -6.04 1.11
CA LYS A 159 17.26 -6.34 0.02
C LYS A 159 17.96 -5.11 -0.51
N ALA A 160 17.27 -3.97 -0.56
CA ALA A 160 17.83 -2.74 -1.05
C ALA A 160 18.72 -2.07 0.00
N ALA A 161 19.84 -1.51 -0.42
CA ALA A 161 20.62 -0.63 0.44
C ALA A 161 19.79 0.63 0.76
N PRO A 162 19.80 1.12 2.01
CA PRO A 162 18.92 2.21 2.44
C PRO A 162 18.94 3.42 1.53
N GLU A 163 20.12 3.86 1.09
CA GLU A 163 20.32 5.02 0.21
C GLU A 163 19.81 4.81 -1.24
N LYS A 164 19.45 3.57 -1.59
CA LYS A 164 18.92 3.19 -2.92
C LYS A 164 17.45 2.81 -2.87
N MET A 165 16.85 2.83 -1.69
CA MET A 165 15.41 2.58 -1.56
C MET A 165 14.61 3.60 -2.37
N LYS A 166 13.48 3.15 -2.91
CA LYS A 166 12.59 3.98 -3.72
C LYS A 166 11.17 3.83 -3.23
N THR A 167 10.54 4.95 -2.91
CA THR A 167 9.14 5.05 -2.55
C THR A 167 8.49 6.14 -3.39
N VAL A 168 7.37 5.85 -4.04
CA VAL A 168 6.52 6.93 -4.59
C VAL A 168 5.70 7.47 -3.45
N LEU A 169 5.78 8.78 -3.23
CA LEU A 169 4.97 9.53 -2.28
C LEU A 169 3.89 10.27 -3.04
N ARG A 170 2.64 10.24 -2.56
CA ARG A 170 1.48 10.81 -3.24
C ARG A 170 0.54 11.50 -2.24
N HIS A 171 0.09 12.70 -2.61
CA HIS A 171 -0.91 13.50 -1.89
C HIS A 171 -1.99 14.03 -2.83
#